data_78187ad47cb20623749f101cbd59836a
#
_entry.id   78187ad47cb20623749f101cbd59836a
#
_cell.length_a   1.000
_cell.length_b   1.000
_cell.length_c   1.000
_cell.angle_alpha   90.00
_cell.angle_beta   90.00
_cell.angle_gamma   90.00
#
_symmetry.space_group_name_H-M   'P 1'
#
loop_
_entity.id
_entity.type
_entity.pdbx_description
1 polymer ?
#
loop_
_entity_poly.entity_id
_entity_poly.type
_entity_poly.pdbx_seq_one_letter_code
_entity_poly.pdbx_strand_id
1 'polypeptide(L)'
;MEASLNPLGKVTVLGTPAEEGGGGKIDMINAKVFDDIDIAMMSHPSPYDHAKPPTLSINQCKVVYHGRASHAAGFPWEGVNALDAAVLCYQNVSCLRQHFKPKWRVHGIITKGGAKPNIIPDITELEYYCRAPTDAELAVLTAKIKKCFESAAVATGCTVDYNFDDRPYSGLISNKTIVGLFETNAAEAGIELWDEPDPPTGSTDMGNVSYVVPSIHPMFYVGGKAANHTKEFTADSGSVVAQPFTLNQAKVLAYTALDIYSRPELLKQVKQDFIKDLENA
;
A
#
# COMPACT_ATOMS: atom_id res chain seq x y z
N MET A 1 13.54 13.25 -48.36
CA MET A 1 13.74 14.10 -47.19
C MET A 1 13.45 13.25 -45.96
N GLU A 2 14.45 12.71 -45.33
CA GLU A 2 14.31 12.10 -44.01
C GLU A 2 14.00 13.22 -43.03
N ALA A 3 12.77 13.28 -42.53
CA ALA A 3 12.46 14.11 -41.40
C ALA A 3 13.30 13.57 -40.23
N SER A 4 14.30 14.32 -39.79
CA SER A 4 14.99 14.04 -38.54
C SER A 4 13.95 14.17 -37.44
N LEU A 5 13.45 13.05 -36.96
CA LEU A 5 12.61 12.98 -35.76
C LEU A 5 13.53 13.37 -34.59
N ASN A 6 13.53 14.64 -34.23
CA ASN A 6 14.05 15.05 -32.93
C ASN A 6 13.26 14.26 -31.88
N PRO A 7 13.92 13.50 -30.99
CA PRO A 7 13.22 12.76 -29.96
C PRO A 7 12.44 13.76 -29.10
N LEU A 8 11.12 13.55 -28.97
CA LEU A 8 10.25 14.38 -28.15
C LEU A 8 10.59 14.29 -26.65
N GLY A 9 11.25 13.21 -26.26
CA GLY A 9 11.68 12.94 -24.89
C GLY A 9 12.36 11.58 -24.74
N LYS A 10 12.64 11.18 -23.51
CA LYS A 10 13.25 9.89 -23.16
C LYS A 10 12.24 9.01 -22.44
N VAL A 11 12.10 7.77 -22.86
CA VAL A 11 11.36 6.73 -22.12
C VAL A 11 12.36 5.86 -21.36
N THR A 12 12.14 5.71 -20.06
CA THR A 12 12.91 4.80 -19.19
C THR A 12 11.97 3.71 -18.68
N VAL A 13 12.31 2.45 -18.91
CA VAL A 13 11.60 1.30 -18.37
C VAL A 13 12.35 0.81 -17.15
N LEU A 14 11.69 0.83 -15.97
CA LEU A 14 12.26 0.40 -14.70
C LEU A 14 11.67 -0.95 -14.29
N GLY A 15 12.52 -1.96 -14.06
CA GLY A 15 12.14 -3.20 -13.41
C GLY A 15 12.08 -2.98 -11.90
N THR A 16 10.90 -3.09 -11.31
CA THR A 16 10.63 -2.77 -9.91
C THR A 16 10.19 -4.01 -9.14
N PRO A 17 11.10 -4.77 -8.51
CA PRO A 17 10.78 -5.99 -7.77
C PRO A 17 10.14 -5.71 -6.41
N ALA A 18 9.58 -6.76 -5.78
CA ALA A 18 9.12 -6.78 -4.39
C ALA A 18 7.96 -5.81 -4.07
N GLU A 19 7.02 -5.60 -5.00
CA GLU A 19 5.84 -4.77 -4.77
C GLU A 19 4.90 -5.40 -3.75
N GLU A 20 4.69 -6.72 -3.79
CA GLU A 20 3.81 -7.50 -2.89
C GLU A 20 4.37 -7.64 -1.46
N GLY A 21 5.53 -7.11 -1.20
CA GLY A 21 6.20 -7.09 0.10
C GLY A 21 7.69 -6.83 -0.03
N GLY A 22 8.21 -5.88 0.76
CA GLY A 22 9.60 -5.46 0.74
C GLY A 22 9.87 -4.10 0.12
N GLY A 23 8.95 -3.56 -0.73
CA GLY A 23 8.98 -2.18 -1.19
C GLY A 23 10.19 -1.82 -2.05
N GLY A 24 10.47 -2.59 -3.12
CA GLY A 24 11.65 -2.36 -3.95
C GLY A 24 11.71 -0.98 -4.58
N LYS A 25 10.57 -0.32 -4.84
CA LYS A 25 10.56 1.07 -5.32
C LYS A 25 11.08 2.05 -4.27
N ILE A 26 10.95 1.75 -2.99
CA ILE A 26 11.53 2.57 -1.90
C ILE A 26 13.07 2.51 -1.96
N ASP A 27 13.63 1.32 -2.19
CA ASP A 27 15.08 1.16 -2.36
C ASP A 27 15.57 1.92 -3.61
N MET A 28 14.79 1.91 -4.69
CA MET A 28 15.10 2.66 -5.92
C MET A 28 15.02 4.18 -5.72
N ILE A 29 14.06 4.67 -4.91
CA ILE A 29 13.99 6.09 -4.51
C ILE A 29 15.24 6.48 -3.73
N ASN A 30 15.62 5.67 -2.74
CA ASN A 30 16.82 5.89 -1.93
C ASN A 30 18.11 5.87 -2.79
N ALA A 31 18.13 5.06 -3.85
CA ALA A 31 19.20 5.01 -4.84
C ALA A 31 19.12 6.12 -5.91
N LYS A 32 18.17 7.06 -5.78
CA LYS A 32 17.97 8.22 -6.69
C LYS A 32 17.66 7.85 -8.13
N VAL A 33 17.04 6.70 -8.36
CA VAL A 33 16.68 6.22 -9.72
C VAL A 33 15.64 7.14 -10.38
N PHE A 34 14.86 7.87 -9.59
CA PHE A 34 13.78 8.75 -10.06
C PHE A 34 14.19 10.22 -10.22
N ASP A 35 15.41 10.62 -9.86
CA ASP A 35 15.83 12.03 -9.86
C ASP A 35 15.75 12.70 -11.25
N ASP A 36 15.97 11.96 -12.33
CA ASP A 36 15.90 12.44 -13.72
C ASP A 36 14.57 12.08 -14.42
N ILE A 37 13.54 11.69 -13.68
CA ILE A 37 12.25 11.30 -14.20
C ILE A 37 11.23 12.44 -14.00
N ASP A 38 10.59 12.89 -15.09
CA ASP A 38 9.57 13.94 -15.02
C ASP A 38 8.19 13.43 -14.63
N ILE A 39 7.82 12.20 -15.06
CA ILE A 39 6.57 11.52 -14.75
C ILE A 39 6.80 10.01 -14.63
N ALA A 40 6.01 9.34 -13.82
CA ALA A 40 6.02 7.88 -13.72
C ALA A 40 4.61 7.31 -13.90
N MET A 41 4.49 6.22 -14.65
CA MET A 41 3.23 5.53 -14.88
C MET A 41 3.42 4.02 -14.71
N MET A 42 2.48 3.38 -14.04
CA MET A 42 2.39 1.93 -13.91
C MET A 42 0.92 1.54 -14.00
N SER A 43 0.60 0.34 -14.47
CA SER A 43 -0.76 -0.17 -14.47
C SER A 43 -0.85 -1.49 -13.73
N HIS A 44 -2.00 -1.73 -13.08
CA HIS A 44 -2.28 -2.94 -12.32
C HIS A 44 -3.40 -3.75 -12.97
N PRO A 45 -3.23 -5.05 -13.25
CA PRO A 45 -4.30 -5.90 -13.74
C PRO A 45 -5.41 -6.05 -12.68
N SER A 46 -6.68 -6.01 -13.13
CA SER A 46 -7.84 -5.96 -12.24
C SER A 46 -9.05 -6.60 -12.91
N PRO A 47 -10.12 -6.96 -12.16
CA PRO A 47 -11.40 -7.34 -12.75
C PRO A 47 -12.21 -6.14 -13.29
N TYR A 48 -11.67 -4.92 -13.30
CA TYR A 48 -12.30 -3.69 -13.78
C TYR A 48 -11.25 -2.66 -14.22
N ASP A 49 -11.68 -1.69 -15.04
CA ASP A 49 -10.87 -0.54 -15.42
C ASP A 49 -11.11 0.64 -14.47
N HIS A 50 -10.06 1.28 -13.93
CA HIS A 50 -10.20 2.42 -13.04
C HIS A 50 -9.00 3.37 -13.21
N ALA A 51 -9.24 4.63 -13.55
CA ALA A 51 -8.16 5.60 -13.81
C ALA A 51 -7.40 6.03 -12.54
N LYS A 52 -8.09 6.14 -11.42
CA LYS A 52 -7.57 6.66 -10.16
C LYS A 52 -8.03 5.80 -8.99
N PRO A 53 -7.58 4.54 -8.88
CA PRO A 53 -7.96 3.69 -7.76
C PRO A 53 -7.47 4.29 -6.45
N PRO A 54 -8.30 4.34 -5.39
CA PRO A 54 -7.86 4.79 -4.09
C PRO A 54 -6.91 3.76 -3.48
N THR A 55 -5.82 4.25 -2.88
CA THR A 55 -4.89 3.42 -2.12
C THR A 55 -4.78 3.92 -0.70
N LEU A 56 -4.27 3.06 0.18
CA LEU A 56 -4.04 3.39 1.58
C LEU A 56 -2.55 3.30 1.89
N SER A 57 -2.08 4.25 2.67
CA SER A 57 -0.81 4.10 3.38
C SER A 57 -0.90 2.91 4.33
N ILE A 58 0.15 2.09 4.40
CA ILE A 58 0.23 0.93 5.27
C ILE A 58 1.56 0.87 6.00
N ASN A 59 1.52 0.46 7.27
CA ASN A 59 2.69 0.02 8.00
C ASN A 59 2.40 -1.28 8.73
N GLN A 60 3.41 -2.15 8.79
CA GLN A 60 3.38 -3.42 9.49
C GLN A 60 4.10 -3.28 10.82
N CYS A 61 3.67 -4.03 11.83
CA CYS A 61 4.29 -4.02 13.14
C CYS A 61 4.32 -5.41 13.74
N LYS A 62 5.50 -5.83 14.20
CA LYS A 62 5.68 -6.99 15.07
C LYS A 62 5.74 -6.52 16.51
N VAL A 63 4.99 -7.21 17.39
CA VAL A 63 4.94 -6.94 18.83
C VAL A 63 5.33 -8.20 19.58
N VAL A 64 6.22 -8.08 20.55
CA VAL A 64 6.70 -9.17 21.38
C VAL A 64 6.53 -8.80 22.84
N TYR A 65 5.77 -9.60 23.60
CA TYR A 65 5.68 -9.48 25.05
C TYR A 65 6.60 -10.47 25.73
N HIS A 66 7.29 -9.99 26.75
CA HIS A 66 8.17 -10.77 27.61
C HIS A 66 7.62 -10.80 29.02
N GLY A 67 7.38 -11.99 29.51
CA GLY A 67 6.94 -12.28 30.85
C GLY A 67 7.92 -13.20 31.59
N ARG A 68 7.39 -14.10 32.42
CA ARG A 68 8.17 -15.11 33.14
C ARG A 68 7.40 -16.42 33.24
N ALA A 69 7.99 -17.52 32.78
CA ALA A 69 7.39 -18.82 32.86
C ALA A 69 7.22 -19.32 34.31
N SER A 70 6.16 -20.07 34.53
CA SER A 70 5.92 -20.78 35.79
C SER A 70 4.97 -21.96 35.55
N HIS A 71 4.92 -22.92 36.49
CA HIS A 71 3.94 -24.00 36.47
C HIS A 71 2.56 -23.40 36.81
N ALA A 72 1.62 -23.44 35.85
CA ALA A 72 0.35 -22.74 35.94
C ALA A 72 -0.55 -23.18 37.11
N ALA A 73 -0.45 -24.45 37.57
CA ALA A 73 -1.21 -24.94 38.69
C ALA A 73 -0.42 -24.95 40.02
N GLY A 74 0.93 -25.07 39.96
CA GLY A 74 1.75 -25.23 41.15
C GLY A 74 2.18 -23.89 41.78
N PHE A 75 2.65 -22.98 40.93
CA PHE A 75 3.25 -21.72 41.37
C PHE A 75 2.86 -20.56 40.43
N PRO A 76 1.56 -20.33 40.14
CA PRO A 76 1.14 -19.29 39.18
C PRO A 76 1.57 -17.88 39.58
N TRP A 77 1.69 -17.58 40.88
CA TRP A 77 2.13 -16.29 41.40
C TRP A 77 3.60 -15.97 41.15
N GLU A 78 4.41 -16.98 40.77
CA GLU A 78 5.81 -16.75 40.37
C GLU A 78 5.92 -16.38 38.88
N GLY A 79 4.84 -16.56 38.10
CA GLY A 79 4.81 -16.26 36.67
C GLY A 79 4.45 -14.80 36.36
N VAL A 80 4.77 -14.39 35.14
CA VAL A 80 4.24 -13.16 34.51
C VAL A 80 3.78 -13.59 33.11
N ASN A 81 2.48 -13.52 32.87
CA ASN A 81 1.85 -14.16 31.72
C ASN A 81 1.90 -13.25 30.47
N ALA A 82 2.81 -13.56 29.54
CA ALA A 82 2.91 -12.84 28.27
C ALA A 82 1.67 -13.03 27.38
N LEU A 83 0.92 -14.15 27.52
CA LEU A 83 -0.31 -14.36 26.75
C LEU A 83 -1.44 -13.42 27.21
N ASP A 84 -1.56 -13.16 28.50
CA ASP A 84 -2.53 -12.18 29.01
C ASP A 84 -2.21 -10.79 28.46
N ALA A 85 -0.93 -10.41 28.34
CA ALA A 85 -0.53 -9.17 27.68
C ALA A 85 -0.92 -9.14 26.22
N ALA A 86 -0.70 -10.22 25.46
CA ALA A 86 -1.10 -10.31 24.05
C ALA A 86 -2.63 -10.22 23.88
N VAL A 87 -3.40 -10.91 24.71
CA VAL A 87 -4.87 -10.86 24.69
C VAL A 87 -5.38 -9.46 25.05
N LEU A 88 -4.83 -8.84 26.08
CA LEU A 88 -5.19 -7.47 26.48
C LEU A 88 -4.84 -6.46 25.39
N CYS A 89 -3.68 -6.60 24.76
CA CYS A 89 -3.28 -5.80 23.60
C CYS A 89 -4.32 -5.89 22.48
N TYR A 90 -4.73 -7.10 22.11
CA TYR A 90 -5.75 -7.33 21.08
C TYR A 90 -7.08 -6.67 21.45
N GLN A 91 -7.50 -6.74 22.71
CA GLN A 91 -8.70 -6.08 23.20
C GLN A 91 -8.55 -4.55 23.19
N ASN A 92 -7.44 -4.00 23.64
CA ASN A 92 -7.17 -2.56 23.64
C ASN A 92 -7.27 -1.98 22.20
N VAL A 93 -6.66 -2.66 21.23
CA VAL A 93 -6.77 -2.29 19.80
C VAL A 93 -8.23 -2.39 19.34
N SER A 94 -8.98 -3.42 19.76
CA SER A 94 -10.38 -3.59 19.40
C SER A 94 -11.25 -2.49 19.97
N CYS A 95 -11.02 -2.02 21.19
CA CYS A 95 -11.73 -0.90 21.81
C CYS A 95 -11.52 0.44 21.07
N LEU A 96 -10.35 0.63 20.42
CA LEU A 96 -10.09 1.84 19.64
C LEU A 96 -10.88 1.90 18.34
N ARG A 97 -11.36 0.77 17.78
CA ARG A 97 -12.01 0.72 16.47
C ARG A 97 -13.23 1.62 16.36
N GLN A 98 -13.98 1.83 17.47
CA GLN A 98 -15.12 2.75 17.50
C GLN A 98 -14.71 4.20 17.16
N HIS A 99 -13.45 4.56 17.44
CA HIS A 99 -12.91 5.91 17.26
C HIS A 99 -12.02 6.05 16.01
N PHE A 100 -12.02 5.04 15.16
CA PHE A 100 -11.28 5.10 13.89
C PHE A 100 -12.07 5.94 12.87
N LYS A 101 -11.35 6.72 12.07
CA LYS A 101 -11.94 7.33 10.90
C LYS A 101 -12.46 6.25 9.93
N PRO A 102 -13.46 6.54 9.08
CA PRO A 102 -14.11 5.53 8.24
C PRO A 102 -13.18 4.65 7.41
N LYS A 103 -12.07 5.21 6.91
CA LYS A 103 -11.09 4.49 6.07
C LYS A 103 -9.89 3.93 6.84
N TRP A 104 -9.82 4.11 8.16
CA TRP A 104 -8.75 3.51 8.96
C TRP A 104 -8.99 2.02 9.16
N ARG A 105 -7.93 1.23 9.04
CA ARG A 105 -7.99 -0.23 9.28
C ARG A 105 -6.81 -0.66 10.14
N VAL A 106 -7.11 -1.47 11.14
CA VAL A 106 -6.10 -2.19 11.94
C VAL A 106 -6.56 -3.63 12.03
N HIS A 107 -5.73 -4.53 11.58
CA HIS A 107 -5.95 -5.96 11.67
C HIS A 107 -4.66 -6.65 12.08
N GLY A 108 -4.77 -7.73 12.84
CA GLY A 108 -3.62 -8.44 13.36
C GLY A 108 -3.98 -9.82 13.86
N ILE A 109 -2.96 -10.60 14.12
CA ILE A 109 -3.03 -11.96 14.62
C ILE A 109 -2.04 -12.15 15.77
N ILE A 110 -2.29 -13.15 16.62
CA ILE A 110 -1.32 -13.69 17.56
C ILE A 110 -0.57 -14.81 16.82
N THR A 111 0.71 -14.59 16.53
CA THR A 111 1.55 -15.54 15.79
C THR A 111 2.18 -16.58 16.71
N LYS A 112 2.33 -16.24 18.02
CA LYS A 112 2.84 -17.15 19.04
C LYS A 112 2.14 -16.88 20.38
N GLY A 113 1.42 -17.87 20.90
CA GLY A 113 0.60 -17.73 22.11
C GLY A 113 1.07 -18.57 23.32
N GLY A 114 2.24 -19.18 23.27
CA GLY A 114 2.78 -20.08 24.31
C GLY A 114 2.96 -21.51 23.83
N ALA A 115 3.44 -22.39 24.71
CA ALA A 115 3.80 -23.77 24.38
C ALA A 115 2.75 -24.80 24.81
N LYS A 116 2.28 -24.74 26.07
CA LYS A 116 1.32 -25.68 26.66
C LYS A 116 0.46 -24.99 27.73
N PRO A 117 -0.80 -25.42 27.96
CA PRO A 117 -1.71 -24.79 28.94
C PRO A 117 -1.22 -24.83 30.37
N ASN A 118 -0.37 -25.79 30.76
CA ASN A 118 0.16 -25.94 32.11
C ASN A 118 1.44 -25.13 32.38
N ILE A 119 1.88 -24.30 31.38
CA ILE A 119 3.05 -23.43 31.49
C ILE A 119 2.59 -22.01 31.22
N ILE A 120 2.76 -21.08 32.18
CA ILE A 120 2.55 -19.65 31.96
C ILE A 120 3.52 -19.19 30.87
N PRO A 121 3.04 -18.62 29.75
CA PRO A 121 3.92 -18.19 28.67
C PRO A 121 4.82 -17.03 29.08
N ASP A 122 6.11 -17.16 28.82
CA ASP A 122 7.11 -16.13 29.04
C ASP A 122 7.36 -15.25 27.82
N ILE A 123 6.89 -15.67 26.65
CA ILE A 123 7.03 -14.93 25.41
C ILE A 123 5.80 -15.15 24.49
N THR A 124 5.26 -14.06 23.96
CA THR A 124 4.19 -14.10 22.93
C THR A 124 4.48 -13.09 21.84
N GLU A 125 3.97 -13.37 20.63
CA GLU A 125 4.20 -12.55 19.45
C GLU A 125 2.88 -12.25 18.75
N LEU A 126 2.73 -11.00 18.28
CA LEU A 126 1.61 -10.55 17.45
C LEU A 126 2.16 -9.81 16.23
N GLU A 127 1.39 -9.85 15.15
CA GLU A 127 1.63 -9.03 13.97
C GLU A 127 0.39 -8.19 13.68
N TYR A 128 0.61 -6.92 13.33
CA TYR A 128 -0.43 -5.96 12.99
C TYR A 128 -0.13 -5.24 11.69
N TYR A 129 -1.17 -4.98 10.92
CA TYR A 129 -1.17 -4.04 9.80
C TYR A 129 -2.04 -2.84 10.15
N CYS A 130 -1.48 -1.64 10.01
CA CYS A 130 -2.17 -0.37 10.19
C CYS A 130 -2.31 0.30 8.82
N ARG A 131 -3.52 0.73 8.46
CA ARG A 131 -3.78 1.41 7.18
C ARG A 131 -4.58 2.68 7.40
N ALA A 132 -4.23 3.73 6.66
CA ALA A 132 -4.92 5.01 6.64
C ALA A 132 -4.83 5.65 5.24
N PRO A 133 -5.70 6.61 4.89
CA PRO A 133 -5.67 7.26 3.58
C PRO A 133 -4.38 8.00 3.25
N THR A 134 -3.72 8.62 4.23
CA THR A 134 -2.50 9.40 4.07
C THR A 134 -1.45 9.01 5.11
N ASP A 135 -0.19 9.35 4.84
CA ASP A 135 0.92 9.11 5.76
C ASP A 135 0.74 9.88 7.08
N ALA A 136 0.22 11.10 7.01
CA ALA A 136 -0.09 11.89 8.20
C ALA A 136 -1.15 11.20 9.09
N GLU A 137 -2.22 10.66 8.49
CA GLU A 137 -3.23 9.89 9.22
C GLU A 137 -2.69 8.56 9.75
N LEU A 138 -1.84 7.88 9.00
CA LEU A 138 -1.17 6.65 9.42
C LEU A 138 -0.27 6.89 10.64
N ALA A 139 0.45 8.01 10.68
CA ALA A 139 1.27 8.40 11.83
C ALA A 139 0.42 8.61 13.09
N VAL A 140 -0.74 9.25 12.97
CA VAL A 140 -1.69 9.41 14.09
C VAL A 140 -2.24 8.06 14.55
N LEU A 141 -2.61 7.19 13.62
CA LEU A 141 -3.13 5.86 13.92
C LEU A 141 -2.09 5.01 14.66
N THR A 142 -0.87 4.92 14.12
CA THR A 142 0.23 4.13 14.71
C THR A 142 0.61 4.63 16.11
N ALA A 143 0.57 5.95 16.34
CA ALA A 143 0.80 6.52 17.67
C ALA A 143 -0.26 6.09 18.70
N LYS A 144 -1.54 5.92 18.29
CA LYS A 144 -2.60 5.37 19.13
C LYS A 144 -2.38 3.89 19.43
N ILE A 145 -1.99 3.12 18.42
CA ILE A 145 -1.77 1.67 18.53
C ILE A 145 -0.58 1.36 19.45
N LYS A 146 0.52 2.12 19.38
CA LYS A 146 1.66 1.99 20.31
C LYS A 146 1.23 2.06 21.78
N LYS A 147 0.30 2.96 22.11
CA LYS A 147 -0.24 3.06 23.48
C LYS A 147 -1.01 1.81 23.91
N CYS A 148 -1.66 1.11 22.98
CA CYS A 148 -2.30 -0.17 23.27
C CYS A 148 -1.27 -1.25 23.64
N PHE A 149 -0.14 -1.28 22.93
CA PHE A 149 0.95 -2.21 23.22
C PHE A 149 1.54 -1.96 24.61
N GLU A 150 1.89 -0.71 24.88
CA GLU A 150 2.50 -0.29 26.15
C GLU A 150 1.57 -0.50 27.34
N SER A 151 0.28 -0.15 27.21
CA SER A 151 -0.70 -0.31 28.30
C SER A 151 -0.96 -1.78 28.67
N ALA A 152 -0.90 -2.69 27.70
CA ALA A 152 -1.03 -4.12 27.95
C ALA A 152 0.15 -4.68 28.75
N ALA A 153 1.36 -4.23 28.44
CA ALA A 153 2.56 -4.59 29.20
C ALA A 153 2.48 -4.09 30.64
N VAL A 154 2.11 -2.80 30.84
CA VAL A 154 1.98 -2.20 32.17
C VAL A 154 0.95 -2.95 33.02
N ALA A 155 -0.23 -3.28 32.43
CA ALA A 155 -1.32 -3.94 33.16
C ALA A 155 -0.99 -5.37 33.60
N THR A 156 -0.08 -6.06 32.89
CA THR A 156 0.27 -7.47 33.16
C THR A 156 1.62 -7.66 33.84
N GLY A 157 2.39 -6.59 33.99
CA GLY A 157 3.75 -6.66 34.51
C GLY A 157 4.79 -7.21 33.51
N CYS A 158 4.40 -7.37 32.25
CA CYS A 158 5.30 -7.73 31.14
C CYS A 158 6.15 -6.53 30.68
N THR A 159 7.21 -6.82 29.94
CA THR A 159 7.83 -5.84 29.05
C THR A 159 7.38 -6.07 27.60
N VAL A 160 7.50 -5.05 26.75
CA VAL A 160 7.11 -5.12 25.36
C VAL A 160 8.18 -4.53 24.45
N ASP A 161 8.51 -5.26 23.40
CA ASP A 161 9.23 -4.77 22.24
C ASP A 161 8.28 -4.71 21.06
N TYR A 162 8.34 -3.64 20.27
CA TYR A 162 7.60 -3.55 19.02
C TYR A 162 8.43 -2.85 17.94
N ASN A 163 8.32 -3.35 16.75
CA ASN A 163 9.02 -2.79 15.60
C ASN A 163 8.04 -2.57 14.44
N PHE A 164 7.89 -1.31 14.03
CA PHE A 164 7.22 -0.96 12.79
C PHE A 164 8.21 -1.10 11.64
N ASP A 165 7.71 -1.55 10.48
CA ASP A 165 8.54 -1.64 9.28
C ASP A 165 9.12 -0.25 8.95
N ASP A 166 10.38 -0.18 8.59
CA ASP A 166 11.09 1.02 8.19
C ASP A 166 10.81 1.41 6.73
N ARG A 167 10.06 0.56 5.99
CA ARG A 167 9.62 0.76 4.60
C ARG A 167 8.09 0.74 4.47
N PRO A 168 7.37 1.67 5.12
CA PRO A 168 5.93 1.76 4.96
C PRO A 168 5.59 2.14 3.51
N TYR A 169 4.45 1.63 3.00
CA TYR A 169 3.92 2.11 1.73
C TYR A 169 3.06 3.34 1.96
N SER A 170 3.31 4.38 1.18
CA SER A 170 2.53 5.61 1.20
C SER A 170 1.24 5.49 0.38
N GLY A 171 0.22 6.27 0.72
CA GLY A 171 -0.97 6.40 -0.13
C GLY A 171 -0.62 7.04 -1.47
N LEU A 172 -1.18 6.53 -2.57
CA LEU A 172 -0.89 7.04 -3.91
C LEU A 172 -1.49 8.42 -4.13
N ILE A 173 -0.65 9.37 -4.52
CA ILE A 173 -1.04 10.70 -5.00
C ILE A 173 -1.13 10.62 -6.53
N SER A 174 -2.34 10.38 -7.06
CA SER A 174 -2.54 10.35 -8.52
C SER A 174 -2.55 11.76 -9.08
N ASN A 175 -1.62 12.09 -9.97
CA ASN A 175 -1.52 13.41 -10.58
C ASN A 175 -2.75 13.71 -11.46
N LYS A 176 -3.45 14.78 -11.14
CA LYS A 176 -4.73 15.13 -11.74
C LYS A 176 -4.66 15.32 -13.26
N THR A 177 -3.64 16.02 -13.75
CA THR A 177 -3.47 16.26 -15.19
C THR A 177 -3.19 14.96 -15.93
N ILE A 178 -2.33 14.07 -15.42
CA ILE A 178 -2.02 12.78 -16.05
C ILE A 178 -3.27 11.89 -16.04
N VAL A 179 -4.03 11.86 -14.94
CA VAL A 179 -5.31 11.12 -14.86
C VAL A 179 -6.28 11.59 -15.95
N GLY A 180 -6.49 12.89 -16.12
CA GLY A 180 -7.41 13.42 -17.14
C GLY A 180 -6.99 13.09 -18.56
N LEU A 181 -5.69 13.07 -18.86
CA LEU A 181 -5.17 12.61 -20.15
C LEU A 181 -5.39 11.11 -20.34
N PHE A 182 -5.14 10.32 -19.30
CA PHE A 182 -5.40 8.89 -19.32
C PHE A 182 -6.89 8.58 -19.56
N GLU A 183 -7.79 9.26 -18.87
CA GLU A 183 -9.25 9.10 -19.03
C GLU A 183 -9.70 9.42 -20.45
N THR A 184 -9.16 10.50 -21.04
CA THR A 184 -9.44 10.87 -22.43
C THR A 184 -8.99 9.78 -23.41
N ASN A 185 -7.74 9.33 -23.27
CA ASN A 185 -7.18 8.28 -24.13
C ASN A 185 -7.88 6.91 -23.93
N ALA A 186 -8.30 6.61 -22.70
CA ALA A 186 -9.09 5.40 -22.40
C ALA A 186 -10.44 5.42 -23.11
N ALA A 187 -11.15 6.54 -23.07
CA ALA A 187 -12.42 6.71 -23.76
C ALA A 187 -12.27 6.58 -25.28
N GLU A 188 -11.23 7.18 -25.89
CA GLU A 188 -10.91 7.04 -27.31
C GLU A 188 -10.56 5.59 -27.71
N ALA A 189 -9.97 4.83 -26.78
CA ALA A 189 -9.68 3.41 -26.94
C ALA A 189 -10.88 2.49 -26.67
N GLY A 190 -12.04 3.04 -26.32
CA GLY A 190 -13.27 2.29 -26.04
C GLY A 190 -13.25 1.59 -24.68
N ILE A 191 -12.46 2.06 -23.73
CA ILE A 191 -12.43 1.57 -22.34
C ILE A 191 -13.46 2.32 -21.52
N GLU A 192 -14.38 1.59 -20.91
CA GLU A 192 -15.36 2.12 -19.95
C GLU A 192 -14.78 2.04 -18.53
N LEU A 193 -14.44 3.19 -17.97
CA LEU A 193 -13.89 3.28 -16.62
C LEU A 193 -14.97 3.08 -15.56
N TRP A 194 -14.67 2.27 -14.56
CA TRP A 194 -15.54 2.03 -13.42
C TRP A 194 -15.55 3.25 -12.49
N ASP A 195 -16.72 3.82 -12.28
CA ASP A 195 -16.93 5.04 -11.48
C ASP A 195 -17.74 4.73 -10.21
N GLU A 196 -17.29 3.80 -9.40
CA GLU A 196 -17.92 3.52 -8.10
C GLU A 196 -17.41 4.51 -7.05
N PRO A 197 -18.30 5.02 -6.17
CA PRO A 197 -17.94 6.05 -5.19
C PRO A 197 -17.02 5.54 -4.07
N ASP A 198 -16.99 4.23 -3.79
CA ASP A 198 -16.13 3.62 -2.77
C ASP A 198 -15.57 2.26 -3.24
N PRO A 199 -14.68 2.26 -4.25
CA PRO A 199 -14.12 1.02 -4.77
C PRO A 199 -13.21 0.35 -3.74
N PRO A 200 -12.94 -0.96 -3.90
CA PRO A 200 -11.96 -1.66 -3.08
C PRO A 200 -10.61 -0.95 -3.05
N THR A 201 -9.99 -0.90 -1.90
CA THR A 201 -8.71 -0.22 -1.69
C THR A 201 -7.59 -1.22 -1.44
N GLY A 202 -6.39 -0.89 -1.91
CA GLY A 202 -5.16 -1.64 -1.66
C GLY A 202 -4.05 -0.73 -1.13
N SER A 203 -2.84 -1.23 -1.15
CA SER A 203 -1.61 -0.47 -0.89
C SER A 203 -0.57 -0.91 -1.91
N THR A 204 0.29 -0.01 -2.32
CA THR A 204 1.36 -0.25 -3.30
C THR A 204 2.53 0.67 -3.03
N ASP A 205 3.76 0.20 -3.27
CA ASP A 205 4.96 1.03 -3.17
C ASP A 205 5.07 2.08 -4.30
N MET A 206 4.17 2.03 -5.29
CA MET A 206 3.97 3.13 -6.26
C MET A 206 3.46 4.40 -5.56
N GLY A 207 2.80 4.26 -4.41
CA GLY A 207 2.48 5.38 -3.52
C GLY A 207 3.73 6.18 -3.16
N ASN A 208 4.81 5.52 -2.74
CA ASN A 208 6.08 6.17 -2.39
C ASN A 208 6.69 6.92 -3.59
N VAL A 209 6.61 6.34 -4.81
CA VAL A 209 7.05 7.01 -6.03
C VAL A 209 6.26 8.30 -6.27
N SER A 210 4.95 8.30 -6.00
CA SER A 210 4.08 9.46 -6.19
C SER A 210 4.39 10.65 -5.28
N TYR A 211 5.24 10.48 -4.27
CA TYR A 211 5.76 11.59 -3.45
C TYR A 211 7.05 12.20 -4.00
N VAL A 212 7.70 11.57 -4.97
CA VAL A 212 8.96 12.07 -5.56
C VAL A 212 8.83 12.40 -7.04
N VAL A 213 7.86 11.79 -7.74
CA VAL A 213 7.59 12.00 -9.17
C VAL A 213 6.08 12.07 -9.41
N PRO A 214 5.56 13.04 -10.21
CA PRO A 214 4.16 13.02 -10.63
C PRO A 214 3.78 11.68 -11.24
N SER A 215 2.76 11.00 -10.69
CA SER A 215 2.51 9.61 -11.01
C SER A 215 1.04 9.28 -11.20
N ILE A 216 0.76 8.19 -11.94
CA ILE A 216 -0.53 7.48 -11.95
C ILE A 216 -0.30 5.97 -11.88
N HIS A 217 -1.30 5.27 -11.35
CA HIS A 217 -1.32 3.81 -11.28
C HIS A 217 -2.74 3.29 -11.55
N PRO A 218 -3.24 3.42 -12.80
CA PRO A 218 -4.57 2.93 -13.15
C PRO A 218 -4.67 1.42 -13.08
N MET A 219 -5.86 0.92 -12.80
CA MET A 219 -6.21 -0.48 -12.94
C MET A 219 -6.79 -0.75 -14.31
N PHE A 220 -6.55 -1.94 -14.88
CA PHE A 220 -7.09 -2.36 -16.16
C PHE A 220 -7.72 -3.75 -16.11
N TYR A 221 -8.81 -3.90 -16.82
CA TYR A 221 -9.56 -5.15 -16.93
C TYR A 221 -8.77 -6.22 -17.68
N VAL A 222 -8.80 -7.46 -17.18
CA VAL A 222 -8.09 -8.60 -17.76
C VAL A 222 -9.02 -9.65 -18.43
N GLY A 223 -10.30 -9.32 -18.59
CA GLY A 223 -11.26 -10.24 -19.23
C GLY A 223 -11.96 -11.22 -18.29
N GLY A 224 -11.68 -11.20 -17.00
CA GLY A 224 -12.26 -12.04 -15.95
C GLY A 224 -12.91 -11.24 -14.82
N LYS A 225 -13.64 -11.93 -13.93
CA LYS A 225 -14.31 -11.32 -12.77
C LYS A 225 -13.69 -11.75 -11.43
N ALA A 226 -12.66 -12.58 -11.45
CA ALA A 226 -12.03 -13.06 -10.24
C ALA A 226 -11.33 -11.91 -9.51
N ALA A 227 -11.37 -11.93 -8.19
CA ALA A 227 -10.68 -10.94 -7.36
C ALA A 227 -9.15 -11.17 -7.41
N ASN A 228 -8.38 -10.10 -7.35
CA ASN A 228 -6.92 -10.15 -7.20
C ASN A 228 -6.52 -11.07 -6.03
N HIS A 229 -5.33 -11.66 -6.08
CA HIS A 229 -4.79 -12.61 -5.10
C HIS A 229 -5.54 -13.95 -5.00
N THR A 230 -6.33 -14.33 -6.03
CA THR A 230 -6.96 -15.65 -6.15
C THR A 230 -6.31 -16.49 -7.25
N LYS A 231 -6.46 -17.83 -7.17
CA LYS A 231 -5.99 -18.73 -8.22
C LYS A 231 -6.72 -18.50 -9.54
N GLU A 232 -8.00 -18.15 -9.45
CA GLU A 232 -8.85 -17.82 -10.57
C GLU A 232 -8.35 -16.57 -11.29
N PHE A 233 -7.97 -15.52 -10.55
CA PHE A 233 -7.38 -14.30 -11.13
C PHE A 233 -6.02 -14.58 -11.80
N THR A 234 -5.21 -15.49 -11.25
CA THR A 234 -3.97 -15.95 -11.90
C THR A 234 -4.27 -16.58 -13.27
N ALA A 235 -5.31 -17.40 -13.35
CA ALA A 235 -5.73 -18.02 -14.59
C ALA A 235 -6.28 -16.98 -15.59
N ASP A 236 -7.11 -16.04 -15.13
CA ASP A 236 -7.66 -14.97 -15.95
C ASP A 236 -6.54 -14.10 -16.55
N SER A 237 -5.61 -13.63 -15.71
CA SER A 237 -4.51 -12.74 -16.14
C SER A 237 -3.52 -13.41 -17.10
N GLY A 238 -3.32 -14.73 -17.00
CA GLY A 238 -2.46 -15.51 -17.89
C GLY A 238 -3.14 -15.99 -19.17
N SER A 239 -4.43 -15.73 -19.33
CA SER A 239 -5.21 -16.25 -20.45
C SER A 239 -4.98 -15.47 -21.76
N VAL A 240 -5.29 -16.13 -22.91
CA VAL A 240 -5.32 -15.44 -24.22
C VAL A 240 -6.37 -14.33 -24.26
N VAL A 241 -7.41 -14.43 -23.43
CA VAL A 241 -8.48 -13.41 -23.34
C VAL A 241 -7.94 -12.10 -22.75
N ALA A 242 -6.97 -12.14 -21.84
CA ALA A 242 -6.38 -10.96 -21.24
C ALA A 242 -5.50 -10.14 -22.22
N GLN A 243 -4.96 -10.77 -23.26
CA GLN A 243 -4.00 -10.13 -24.16
C GLN A 243 -4.51 -8.84 -24.84
N PRO A 244 -5.71 -8.81 -25.48
CA PRO A 244 -6.21 -7.59 -26.10
C PRO A 244 -6.42 -6.46 -25.09
N PHE A 245 -6.87 -6.73 -23.88
CA PHE A 245 -7.05 -5.74 -22.82
C PHE A 245 -5.70 -5.18 -22.36
N THR A 246 -4.70 -6.04 -22.14
CA THR A 246 -3.33 -5.64 -21.78
C THR A 246 -2.70 -4.75 -22.86
N LEU A 247 -2.85 -5.12 -24.14
CA LEU A 247 -2.33 -4.32 -25.24
C LEU A 247 -3.07 -2.98 -25.39
N ASN A 248 -4.37 -2.96 -25.11
CA ASN A 248 -5.16 -1.72 -25.16
C ASN A 248 -4.71 -0.77 -24.04
N GLN A 249 -4.53 -1.29 -22.83
CA GLN A 249 -3.98 -0.52 -21.70
C GLN A 249 -2.59 0.03 -22.00
N ALA A 250 -1.70 -0.77 -22.59
CA ALA A 250 -0.37 -0.32 -22.99
C ALA A 250 -0.42 0.84 -24.00
N LYS A 251 -1.37 0.80 -24.97
CA LYS A 251 -1.60 1.89 -25.92
C LYS A 251 -2.07 3.17 -25.23
N VAL A 252 -3.01 3.06 -24.30
CA VAL A 252 -3.52 4.23 -23.54
C VAL A 252 -2.41 4.91 -22.75
N LEU A 253 -1.54 4.14 -22.08
CA LEU A 253 -0.35 4.70 -21.40
C LEU A 253 0.60 5.37 -22.40
N ALA A 254 0.84 4.75 -23.56
CA ALA A 254 1.70 5.32 -24.58
C ALA A 254 1.13 6.62 -25.16
N TYR A 255 -0.17 6.70 -25.43
CA TYR A 255 -0.83 7.93 -25.87
C TYR A 255 -0.78 9.02 -24.80
N THR A 256 -0.99 8.68 -23.53
CA THR A 256 -0.86 9.62 -22.42
C THR A 256 0.57 10.21 -22.34
N ALA A 257 1.60 9.39 -22.56
CA ALA A 257 2.98 9.88 -22.65
C ALA A 257 3.20 10.78 -23.87
N LEU A 258 2.67 10.41 -25.05
CA LEU A 258 2.77 11.20 -26.27
C LEU A 258 2.08 12.57 -26.15
N ASP A 259 0.96 12.64 -25.46
CA ASP A 259 0.27 13.90 -25.17
C ASP A 259 1.19 14.85 -24.40
N ILE A 260 1.87 14.36 -23.38
CA ILE A 260 2.78 15.17 -22.56
C ILE A 260 4.05 15.56 -23.36
N TYR A 261 4.59 14.65 -24.16
CA TYR A 261 5.72 14.97 -25.03
C TYR A 261 5.40 16.02 -26.10
N SER A 262 4.18 15.97 -26.64
CA SER A 262 3.77 16.86 -27.74
C SER A 262 3.36 18.24 -27.28
N ARG A 263 3.06 18.41 -25.99
CA ARG A 263 2.48 19.63 -25.40
C ARG A 263 3.23 20.03 -24.13
N PRO A 264 4.32 20.81 -24.24
CA PRO A 264 5.16 21.22 -23.10
C PRO A 264 4.40 21.92 -21.97
N GLU A 265 3.29 22.57 -22.28
CA GLU A 265 2.40 23.20 -21.29
C GLU A 265 1.75 22.17 -20.36
N LEU A 266 1.49 20.95 -20.84
CA LEU A 266 0.95 19.89 -20.00
C LEU A 266 1.98 19.41 -18.96
N LEU A 267 3.24 19.26 -19.34
CA LEU A 267 4.29 18.91 -18.38
C LEU A 267 4.42 19.98 -17.29
N LYS A 268 4.30 21.25 -17.66
CA LYS A 268 4.29 22.36 -16.69
C LYS A 268 3.10 22.23 -15.74
N GLN A 269 1.91 21.94 -16.25
CA GLN A 269 0.70 21.74 -15.43
C GLN A 269 0.85 20.53 -14.50
N VAL A 270 1.36 19.40 -15.00
CA VAL A 270 1.66 18.19 -14.22
C VAL A 270 2.55 18.51 -13.01
N LYS A 271 3.63 19.27 -13.23
CA LYS A 271 4.53 19.69 -12.15
C LYS A 271 3.89 20.65 -11.15
N GLN A 272 3.01 21.54 -11.61
CA GLN A 272 2.25 22.43 -10.73
C GLN A 272 1.25 21.68 -9.86
N ASP A 273 0.50 20.74 -10.46
CA ASP A 273 -0.45 19.91 -9.73
C ASP A 273 0.31 19.06 -8.68
N PHE A 274 1.45 18.50 -9.04
CA PHE A 274 2.28 17.70 -8.13
C PHE A 274 2.71 18.48 -6.89
N ILE A 275 3.22 19.68 -7.04
CA ILE A 275 3.62 20.53 -5.90
C ILE A 275 2.42 20.81 -5.00
N LYS A 276 1.27 21.15 -5.59
CA LYS A 276 0.04 21.44 -4.84
C LYS A 276 -0.50 20.22 -4.11
N ASP A 277 -0.42 19.03 -4.73
CA ASP A 277 -0.90 17.80 -4.14
C ASP A 277 -0.03 17.37 -2.95
N LEU A 278 1.30 17.60 -3.03
CA LEU A 278 2.21 17.36 -1.91
C LEU A 278 1.96 18.26 -0.69
N GLU A 279 1.50 19.51 -0.91
CA GLU A 279 1.14 20.42 0.19
C GLU A 279 -0.09 19.94 0.97
N ASN A 280 -0.92 19.06 0.37
CA ASN A 280 -2.16 18.55 0.95
C ASN A 280 -2.08 17.07 1.39
N ALA A 281 -0.96 16.39 1.20
CA ALA A 281 -0.71 14.99 1.55
C ALA A 281 -0.13 14.85 2.96
#